data_0789dbc236be9e45f88984c574260c31
#
_entry.id   0789dbc236be9e45f88984c574260c31
#
_cell.length_a   1.000
_cell.length_b   1.000
_cell.length_c   1.000
_cell.angle_alpha   90.00
_cell.angle_beta   90.00
_cell.angle_gamma   90.00
#
_symmetry.space_group_name_H-M   'P 1'
#
loop_
_entity.id
_entity.type
_entity.pdbx_description
1 polymer ?
#
loop_
_entity_poly.entity_id
_entity_poly.type
_entity_poly.pdbx_seq_one_letter_code
_entity_poly.pdbx_strand_id
1 'polypeptide(L)'
;MARVTVEDCIDKVDNRFDLVLMASHRARAISSGAPMNVPRDNDKNPVVALREIGDGKLSAGDLREDLIHALQKHVEVDEPEAEAAPPMVSPNGGAQIEIGSDAQFDRMTEEDLLRGLEGLAPPPEPEEEGD
;
A
#
# COMPACT_ATOMS: atom_id res chain seq x y z
N MET A 1 -3.58 31.74 22.15
CA MET A 1 -2.46 31.56 21.21
C MET A 1 -1.66 30.35 21.62
N ALA A 2 -1.70 29.31 20.80
CA ALA A 2 -0.87 28.14 21.03
C ALA A 2 0.60 28.52 20.87
N ARG A 3 1.36 28.42 21.91
CA ARG A 3 2.81 28.39 21.82
C ARG A 3 3.24 26.94 21.73
N VAL A 4 3.25 26.42 20.51
CA VAL A 4 3.98 25.19 20.26
C VAL A 4 5.35 25.58 19.77
N THR A 5 6.33 25.38 20.59
CA THR A 5 7.70 25.39 20.13
C THR A 5 7.98 23.98 19.60
N VAL A 6 8.42 23.91 18.35
CA VAL A 6 8.90 22.65 17.76
C VAL A 6 10.00 22.03 18.63
N GLU A 7 10.70 22.84 19.38
CA GLU A 7 11.74 22.44 20.35
C GLU A 7 11.21 21.50 21.42
N ASP A 8 10.01 21.76 21.97
CA ASP A 8 9.38 20.87 22.96
C ASP A 8 9.03 19.49 22.35
N CYS A 9 8.74 19.47 21.05
CA CYS A 9 8.48 18.24 20.33
C CYS A 9 9.76 17.47 19.99
N ILE A 10 10.87 18.17 19.72
CA ILE A 10 12.17 17.55 19.41
C ILE A 10 12.74 16.83 20.62
N ASP A 11 12.45 17.29 21.83
CA ASP A 11 12.80 16.58 23.06
C ASP A 11 12.12 15.21 23.19
N LYS A 12 11.01 15.02 22.49
CA LYS A 12 10.23 13.76 22.47
C LYS A 12 10.49 12.90 21.25
N VAL A 13 10.89 13.51 20.14
CA VAL A 13 11.14 12.87 18.86
C VAL A 13 12.48 13.33 18.32
N ASP A 14 13.46 12.45 18.26
CA ASP A 14 14.85 12.76 17.91
C ASP A 14 15.02 13.35 16.50
N ASN A 15 14.10 13.01 15.58
CA ASN A 15 14.18 13.43 14.19
C ASN A 15 13.00 14.32 13.81
N ARG A 16 13.31 15.53 13.33
CA ARG A 16 12.29 16.49 12.87
C ARG A 16 11.47 16.00 11.68
N PHE A 17 12.03 15.14 10.84
CA PHE A 17 11.30 14.54 9.72
C PHE A 17 10.26 13.54 10.22
N ASP A 18 10.60 12.71 11.19
CA ASP A 18 9.67 11.81 11.85
C ASP A 18 8.59 12.59 12.58
N LEU A 19 8.95 13.70 13.24
CA LEU A 19 8.00 14.59 13.90
C LEU A 19 6.95 15.12 12.92
N VAL A 20 7.37 15.57 11.72
CA VAL A 20 6.45 16.09 10.69
C VAL A 20 5.50 14.99 10.22
N LEU A 21 6.00 13.79 9.97
CA LEU A 21 5.19 12.65 9.52
C LEU A 21 4.16 12.25 10.58
N MET A 22 4.58 12.09 11.83
CA MET A 22 3.70 11.72 12.94
C MET A 22 2.68 12.80 13.25
N ALA A 23 3.06 14.06 13.27
CA ALA A 23 2.15 15.19 13.50
C ALA A 23 1.12 15.31 12.37
N SER A 24 1.54 15.11 11.12
CA SER A 24 0.63 15.13 9.96
C SER A 24 -0.36 13.96 10.00
N HIS A 25 0.11 12.78 10.36
CA HIS A 25 -0.76 11.61 10.54
C HIS A 25 -1.79 11.86 11.64
N ARG A 26 -1.35 12.34 12.80
CA ARG A 26 -2.24 12.67 13.92
C ARG A 26 -3.24 13.76 13.55
N ALA A 27 -2.83 14.81 12.85
CA ALA A 27 -3.71 15.87 12.38
C ALA A 27 -4.83 15.34 11.46
N ARG A 28 -4.51 14.39 10.59
CA ARG A 28 -5.50 13.71 9.74
C ARG A 28 -6.47 12.85 10.57
N ALA A 29 -5.96 12.12 11.56
CA ALA A 29 -6.79 11.37 12.48
C ALA A 29 -7.78 12.27 13.24
N ILE A 30 -7.34 13.44 13.72
CA ILE A 30 -8.21 14.44 14.35
C ILE A 30 -9.26 14.96 13.35
N SER A 31 -8.89 15.19 12.10
CA SER A 31 -9.83 15.58 11.03
C SER A 31 -10.89 14.51 10.77
N SER A 32 -10.54 13.26 10.92
CA SER A 32 -11.44 12.10 10.78
C SER A 32 -12.30 11.82 12.01
N GLY A 33 -12.15 12.61 13.08
CA GLY A 33 -12.97 12.51 14.29
C GLY A 33 -12.30 11.79 15.47
N ALA A 34 -10.98 11.55 15.43
CA ALA A 34 -10.27 11.00 16.58
C ALA A 34 -10.34 11.95 17.79
N PRO A 35 -10.47 11.42 19.01
CA PRO A 35 -10.52 12.25 20.21
C PRO A 35 -9.21 13.00 20.42
N MET A 36 -9.31 14.25 20.86
CA MET A 36 -8.16 15.09 21.20
C MET A 36 -7.83 14.94 22.68
N ASN A 37 -6.55 14.86 23.01
CA ASN A 37 -6.06 14.76 24.38
C ASN A 37 -5.74 16.14 25.01
N VAL A 38 -5.79 17.19 24.21
CA VAL A 38 -5.60 18.57 24.65
C VAL A 38 -6.78 19.46 24.18
N PRO A 39 -7.11 20.54 24.89
CA PRO A 39 -8.13 21.46 24.45
C PRO A 39 -7.74 22.11 23.12
N ARG A 40 -8.70 22.30 22.24
CA ARG A 40 -8.46 22.84 20.89
C ARG A 40 -7.98 24.30 20.90
N ASP A 41 -8.51 25.14 21.77
CA ASP A 41 -8.19 26.57 21.89
C ASP A 41 -8.23 27.38 20.57
N ASN A 42 -9.13 27.02 19.65
CA ASN A 42 -9.24 27.54 18.29
C ASN A 42 -8.03 27.26 17.39
N ASP A 43 -7.18 26.31 17.75
CA ASP A 43 -6.03 25.93 16.96
C ASP A 43 -6.41 25.00 15.79
N LYS A 44 -5.59 25.04 14.75
CA LYS A 44 -5.71 24.12 13.63
C LYS A 44 -5.25 22.72 14.05
N ASN A 45 -5.75 21.69 13.39
CA ASN A 45 -5.43 20.29 13.71
C ASN A 45 -3.94 19.97 13.78
N PRO A 46 -3.06 20.48 12.88
CA PRO A 46 -1.63 20.26 13.00
C PRO A 46 -1.02 20.85 14.27
N VAL A 47 -1.52 22.01 14.70
CA VAL A 47 -1.05 22.67 15.94
C VAL A 47 -1.50 21.86 17.16
N VAL A 48 -2.74 21.37 17.17
CA VAL A 48 -3.25 20.50 18.24
C VAL A 48 -2.41 19.21 18.32
N ALA A 49 -2.10 18.59 17.18
CA ALA A 49 -1.25 17.39 17.12
C ALA A 49 0.14 17.63 17.70
N LEU A 50 0.78 18.75 17.36
CA LEU A 50 2.08 19.12 17.91
C LEU A 50 2.02 19.37 19.41
N ARG A 51 0.94 19.99 19.92
CA ARG A 51 0.73 20.18 21.36
C ARG A 51 0.57 18.86 22.11
N GLU A 52 -0.17 17.91 21.52
CA GLU A 52 -0.30 16.56 22.10
C GLU A 52 1.06 15.85 22.23
N ILE A 53 1.92 16.01 21.22
CA ILE A 53 3.28 15.45 21.23
C ILE A 53 4.16 16.17 22.24
N GLY A 54 4.18 17.51 22.22
CA GLY A 54 4.99 18.34 23.12
C GLY A 54 4.62 18.13 24.59
N ASP A 55 3.33 18.03 24.92
CA ASP A 55 2.84 17.77 26.27
C ASP A 55 3.05 16.30 26.71
N GLY A 56 3.56 15.45 25.82
CA GLY A 56 3.78 14.03 26.12
C GLY A 56 2.49 13.22 26.33
N LYS A 57 1.36 13.71 25.81
CA LYS A 57 0.07 13.01 25.89
C LYS A 57 0.01 11.80 24.94
N LEU A 58 0.84 11.81 23.92
CA LEU A 58 1.01 10.72 22.96
C LEU A 58 2.47 10.31 22.93
N SER A 59 2.70 9.00 22.96
CA SER A 59 4.04 8.44 22.80
C SER A 59 4.48 8.53 21.34
N ALA A 60 5.73 8.90 21.10
CA ALA A 60 6.32 8.89 19.77
C ALA A 60 6.35 7.47 19.15
N GLY A 61 6.52 6.45 19.99
CA GLY A 61 6.48 5.05 19.57
C GLY A 61 5.11 4.67 19.03
N ASP A 62 4.05 4.96 19.78
CA ASP A 62 2.67 4.62 19.40
C ASP A 62 2.27 5.33 18.09
N LEU A 63 2.62 6.61 17.95
CA LEU A 63 2.34 7.38 16.73
C LEU A 63 3.09 6.84 15.51
N ARG A 64 4.31 6.34 15.71
CA ARG A 64 5.09 5.71 14.64
C ARG A 64 4.47 4.39 14.21
N GLU A 65 4.05 3.56 15.16
CA GLU A 65 3.35 2.30 14.87
C GLU A 65 2.03 2.53 14.15
N ASP A 66 1.23 3.49 14.59
CA ASP A 66 -0.02 3.89 13.94
C ASP A 66 0.20 4.35 12.49
N LEU A 67 1.25 5.14 12.25
CA LEU A 67 1.62 5.59 10.91
C LEU A 67 2.03 4.41 10.02
N ILE A 68 2.87 3.51 10.51
CA ILE A 68 3.30 2.33 9.78
C ILE A 68 2.10 1.45 9.45
N HIS A 69 1.22 1.23 10.42
CA HIS A 69 0.02 0.43 10.24
C HIS A 69 -0.95 1.03 9.19
N ALA A 70 -1.09 2.36 9.19
CA ALA A 70 -1.91 3.06 8.21
C ALA A 70 -1.33 2.94 6.79
N LEU A 71 -0.01 2.98 6.66
CA LEU A 71 0.68 2.80 5.38
C LEU A 71 0.59 1.35 4.88
N GLN A 72 0.71 0.38 5.76
CA GLN A 72 0.55 -1.04 5.42
C GLN A 72 -0.87 -1.37 4.94
N LYS A 73 -1.89 -0.82 5.58
CA LYS A 73 -3.29 -0.96 5.12
C LYS A 73 -3.51 -0.47 3.69
N HIS A 74 -2.76 0.54 3.28
CA HIS A 74 -2.87 1.08 1.91
C HIS A 74 -2.23 0.17 0.87
N VAL A 75 -1.23 -0.63 1.27
CA VAL A 75 -0.57 -1.61 0.40
C VAL A 75 -1.44 -2.86 0.21
N GLU A 76 -2.20 -3.28 1.22
CA GLU A 76 -3.11 -4.43 1.11
C GLU A 76 -4.29 -4.20 0.14
N VAL A 77 -4.67 -2.94 -0.11
CA VAL A 77 -5.76 -2.60 -1.04
C VAL A 77 -5.32 -2.67 -2.50
N ASP A 78 -4.01 -2.61 -2.76
CA ASP A 78 -3.45 -2.67 -4.12
C ASP A 78 -3.19 -4.11 -4.62
N GLU A 79 -3.28 -5.13 -3.75
CA GLU A 79 -3.34 -6.51 -4.22
C GLU A 79 -4.77 -6.80 -4.71
N PRO A 80 -4.98 -7.07 -6.00
CA PRO A 80 -6.29 -7.54 -6.45
C PRO A 80 -6.58 -8.84 -5.69
N GLU A 81 -7.60 -8.82 -4.82
CA GLU A 81 -8.18 -10.05 -4.31
C GLU A 81 -8.40 -10.97 -5.50
N ALA A 82 -7.74 -12.12 -5.49
CA ALA A 82 -8.03 -13.16 -6.46
C ALA A 82 -9.54 -13.37 -6.41
N GLU A 83 -10.24 -12.89 -7.43
CA GLU A 83 -11.67 -13.12 -7.56
C GLU A 83 -11.88 -14.61 -7.37
N ALA A 84 -12.53 -14.97 -6.26
CA ALA A 84 -12.91 -16.32 -6.00
C ALA A 84 -13.73 -16.76 -7.23
N ALA A 85 -13.15 -17.64 -8.02
CA ALA A 85 -13.83 -18.17 -9.19
C ALA A 85 -15.22 -18.61 -8.76
N PRO A 86 -16.29 -18.20 -9.45
CA PRO A 86 -17.63 -18.59 -9.08
C PRO A 86 -17.70 -20.12 -9.02
N PRO A 87 -18.36 -20.70 -8.02
CA PRO A 87 -18.47 -22.15 -7.93
C PRO A 87 -19.12 -22.64 -9.20
N MET A 88 -18.36 -23.36 -10.02
CA MET A 88 -18.91 -24.07 -11.15
C MET A 88 -19.90 -25.09 -10.63
N VAL A 89 -21.19 -24.80 -10.76
CA VAL A 89 -22.26 -25.74 -10.55
C VAL A 89 -22.14 -26.76 -11.68
N SER A 90 -21.58 -27.91 -11.39
CA SER A 90 -21.61 -29.06 -12.31
C SER A 90 -23.04 -29.57 -12.44
N PRO A 91 -23.65 -29.51 -13.63
CA PRO A 91 -24.78 -30.35 -13.90
C PRO A 91 -24.26 -31.72 -14.36
N ASN A 92 -24.23 -32.63 -13.43
CA ASN A 92 -24.31 -34.06 -13.66
C ASN A 92 -23.20 -34.75 -14.45
N GLY A 93 -22.45 -35.63 -13.83
CA GLY A 93 -21.85 -36.81 -14.42
C GLY A 93 -20.37 -36.72 -14.79
N GLY A 94 -19.52 -37.16 -13.87
CA GLY A 94 -18.34 -37.98 -14.16
C GLY A 94 -17.33 -37.49 -15.15
N ALA A 95 -16.42 -36.61 -14.66
CA ALA A 95 -15.01 -36.60 -15.08
C ALA A 95 -14.25 -35.71 -14.09
N GLN A 96 -13.46 -36.32 -13.25
CA GLN A 96 -12.46 -35.64 -12.49
C GLN A 96 -11.42 -35.08 -13.46
N ILE A 97 -11.50 -33.78 -13.71
CA ILE A 97 -10.37 -33.07 -14.31
C ILE A 97 -9.54 -32.60 -13.12
N GLU A 98 -8.53 -33.40 -12.79
CA GLU A 98 -7.44 -32.92 -11.93
C GLU A 98 -6.71 -31.81 -12.69
N ILE A 99 -7.01 -30.57 -12.34
CA ILE A 99 -6.20 -29.43 -12.77
C ILE A 99 -4.95 -29.43 -11.89
N GLY A 100 -3.98 -30.23 -12.27
CA GLY A 100 -2.62 -30.12 -11.79
C GLY A 100 -1.99 -28.86 -12.37
N SER A 101 -2.12 -27.74 -11.69
CA SER A 101 -1.68 -26.44 -12.19
C SER A 101 -0.17 -26.20 -12.16
N ASP A 102 0.64 -27.11 -11.60
CA ASP A 102 2.08 -26.90 -11.49
C ASP A 102 2.95 -27.85 -12.32
N ALA A 103 2.35 -28.88 -12.91
CA ALA A 103 3.13 -29.91 -13.60
C ALA A 103 3.31 -29.68 -15.12
N GLN A 104 2.67 -28.68 -15.68
CA GLN A 104 2.66 -28.49 -17.13
C GLN A 104 3.77 -27.56 -17.62
N PHE A 105 4.24 -26.64 -16.79
CA PHE A 105 5.38 -25.79 -17.11
C PHE A 105 6.73 -26.54 -17.07
N ASP A 106 6.84 -27.54 -16.22
CA ASP A 106 8.07 -28.33 -16.04
C ASP A 106 8.27 -29.38 -17.12
N ARG A 107 7.31 -29.54 -18.05
CA ARG A 107 7.37 -30.49 -19.18
C ARG A 107 7.45 -29.82 -20.54
N MET A 108 7.45 -28.49 -20.59
CA MET A 108 7.71 -27.81 -21.86
C MET A 108 9.18 -28.00 -22.23
N THR A 109 9.40 -28.67 -23.33
CA THR A 109 10.74 -28.86 -23.87
C THR A 109 11.24 -27.52 -24.44
N GLU A 110 12.55 -27.36 -24.46
CA GLU A 110 13.19 -26.17 -25.05
C GLU A 110 12.74 -25.93 -26.51
N GLU A 111 12.41 -27.01 -27.24
CA GLU A 111 11.87 -26.95 -28.60
C GLU A 111 10.44 -26.36 -28.67
N ASP A 112 9.61 -26.62 -27.67
CA ASP A 112 8.25 -26.06 -27.60
C ASP A 112 8.29 -24.56 -27.32
N LEU A 113 9.24 -24.12 -26.50
CA LEU A 113 9.48 -22.69 -26.23
C LEU A 113 9.97 -21.95 -27.48
N LEU A 114 10.91 -22.54 -28.22
CA LEU A 114 11.42 -21.95 -29.46
C LEU A 114 10.31 -21.83 -30.51
N ARG A 115 9.46 -22.84 -30.67
CA ARG A 115 8.33 -22.81 -31.59
C ARG A 115 7.30 -21.74 -31.22
N GLY A 116 7.09 -21.51 -29.91
CA GLY A 116 6.20 -20.44 -29.43
C GLY A 116 6.77 -19.04 -29.75
N LEU A 117 8.08 -18.88 -29.68
CA LEU A 117 8.77 -17.63 -29.99
C LEU A 117 8.82 -17.31 -31.50
N GLU A 118 8.93 -18.31 -32.37
CA GLU A 118 8.89 -18.11 -33.83
C GLU A 118 7.52 -17.59 -34.32
N GLY A 119 6.45 -17.92 -33.61
CA GLY A 119 5.10 -17.38 -33.90
C GLY A 119 4.89 -15.93 -33.50
N LEU A 120 5.80 -15.34 -32.73
CA LEU A 120 5.77 -13.95 -32.28
C LEU A 120 6.69 -13.01 -33.08
N ALA A 121 7.37 -13.52 -34.12
CA ALA A 121 8.20 -12.67 -34.97
C ALA A 121 7.31 -11.64 -35.70
N PRO A 122 7.66 -10.35 -35.67
CA PRO A 122 6.92 -9.35 -36.41
C PRO A 122 7.00 -9.63 -37.93
N PRO A 123 5.96 -9.31 -38.68
CA PRO A 123 6.00 -9.49 -40.14
C PRO A 123 7.14 -8.65 -40.74
N PRO A 124 7.82 -9.15 -41.77
CA PRO A 124 8.89 -8.40 -42.41
C PRO A 124 8.34 -7.09 -42.96
N GLU A 125 9.03 -6.00 -42.71
CA GLU A 125 8.71 -4.70 -43.25
C GLU A 125 8.78 -4.78 -44.81
N PRO A 126 7.82 -4.17 -45.53
CA PRO A 126 7.90 -4.11 -46.98
C PRO A 126 9.12 -3.31 -47.38
N GLU A 127 9.99 -3.91 -48.19
CA GLU A 127 11.09 -3.22 -48.82
C GLU A 127 10.52 -2.12 -49.72
N GLU A 128 10.77 -0.85 -49.37
CA GLU A 128 10.51 0.27 -50.27
C GLU A 128 11.47 0.15 -51.45
N GLU A 129 10.92 -0.31 -52.58
CA GLU A 129 11.60 -0.13 -53.85
C GLU A 129 11.69 1.38 -54.14
N GLY A 130 12.87 1.94 -53.86
CA GLY A 130 13.21 3.28 -54.31
C GLY A 130 13.43 3.33 -55.80
N ASP A 131 12.63 4.16 -56.44
CA ASP A 131 12.80 4.60 -57.84
C ASP A 131 13.69 5.86 -57.86
#